data_deff81342c8160245e4677460e4e2814
#
_entry.id   deff81342c8160245e4677460e4e2814
#
_cell.length_a   1.000
_cell.length_b   1.000
_cell.length_c   1.000
_cell.angle_alpha   90.00
_cell.angle_beta   90.00
_cell.angle_gamma   90.00
#
_symmetry.space_group_name_H-M   'P 1'
#
loop_
_entity.id
_entity.type
_entity.pdbx_description
1 polymer ?
#
loop_
_entity_poly.entity_id
_entity_poly.type
_entity_poly.pdbx_seq_one_letter_code
_entity_poly.pdbx_strand_id
1 'polypeptide(L)'
;MAAVAPAFWQPLEARFGRYAARYAGNLEAAGLQISPVRCLSNVSAVATLLWLALMIGLRPDPPIALLLLAACGTVCAFGGRLYLRRMREGRIAAFREQLEGALRTLSGAVRVGLGIRQALVLTSEQCREPAKTEFMRVVALSNLGMSLLDAFDQLALRMVTPETAVLARVIRVQSQTGGDLGSVLEGLAGTIRDRRRLRRRVSAITAQGRATAWLLGLLPLLVGAFVLVQQQFRDAMLDTSIGRILLGVALALDALAVLSLAKIARIDP
;
A
#
# COMPACT_ATOMS: atom_id res chain seq x y z
N MET A 1 12.27 30.18 5.44
CA MET A 1 11.12 31.09 5.57
C MET A 1 9.97 30.33 6.19
N ALA A 2 9.78 30.47 7.51
CA ALA A 2 8.66 29.87 8.25
C ALA A 2 7.43 30.71 7.97
N ALA A 3 6.46 30.17 7.23
CA ALA A 3 5.17 30.81 7.00
C ALA A 3 4.41 30.84 8.34
N VAL A 4 4.16 32.03 8.83
CA VAL A 4 3.32 32.33 10.00
C VAL A 4 1.93 31.74 9.73
N ALA A 5 1.59 30.68 10.45
CA ALA A 5 0.23 30.11 10.42
C ALA A 5 -0.72 31.13 11.06
N PRO A 6 -1.86 31.47 10.42
CA PRO A 6 -2.80 32.41 10.99
C PRO A 6 -3.34 31.88 12.33
N ALA A 7 -3.40 32.76 13.32
CA ALA A 7 -3.75 32.46 14.72
C ALA A 7 -5.11 31.76 14.92
N PHE A 8 -5.94 31.69 13.89
CA PHE A 8 -7.23 31.00 13.89
C PHE A 8 -7.13 29.46 14.06
N TRP A 9 -6.01 28.84 13.70
CA TRP A 9 -5.86 27.37 13.69
C TRP A 9 -5.32 26.79 15.01
N GLN A 10 -4.76 27.60 15.88
CA GLN A 10 -4.17 27.16 17.16
C GLN A 10 -5.13 26.43 18.11
N PRO A 11 -6.39 26.86 18.30
CA PRO A 11 -7.33 26.17 19.19
C PRO A 11 -7.83 24.83 18.63
N LEU A 12 -7.80 24.64 17.30
CA LEU A 12 -8.16 23.38 16.66
C LEU A 12 -7.03 22.35 16.78
N GLU A 13 -5.77 22.78 16.72
CA GLU A 13 -4.59 21.92 16.92
C GLU A 13 -4.54 21.31 18.32
N ALA A 14 -4.92 22.06 19.35
CA ALA A 14 -4.94 21.58 20.73
C ALA A 14 -6.06 20.53 20.98
N ARG A 15 -7.20 20.66 20.35
CA ARG A 15 -8.32 19.70 20.46
C ARG A 15 -8.12 18.43 19.65
N PHE A 16 -7.47 18.53 18.52
CA PHE A 16 -7.20 17.40 17.63
C PHE A 16 -5.77 16.82 17.77
N GLY A 17 -4.97 17.31 18.71
CA GLY A 17 -3.56 16.96 18.87
C GLY A 17 -3.28 15.44 18.96
N ARG A 18 -4.14 14.67 19.64
CA ARG A 18 -4.00 13.21 19.73
C ARG A 18 -4.34 12.50 18.41
N TYR A 19 -5.28 13.02 17.64
CA TYR A 19 -5.61 12.50 16.31
C TYR A 19 -4.58 12.99 15.29
N ALA A 20 -4.17 14.26 15.36
CA ALA A 20 -3.14 14.84 14.50
C ALA A 20 -1.79 14.14 14.65
N ALA A 21 -1.38 13.74 15.86
CA ALA A 21 -0.14 13.00 16.09
C ALA A 21 -0.15 11.61 15.44
N ARG A 22 -1.29 10.90 15.46
CA ARG A 22 -1.43 9.62 14.75
C ARG A 22 -1.42 9.79 13.23
N TYR A 23 -1.98 10.88 12.73
CA TYR A 23 -1.96 11.21 11.30
C TYR A 23 -0.60 11.74 10.85
N ALA A 24 0.10 12.51 11.71
CA ALA A 24 1.45 13.01 11.43
C ALA A 24 2.44 11.85 11.18
N GLY A 25 2.43 10.82 12.04
CA GLY A 25 3.26 9.63 11.84
C GLY A 25 2.97 8.88 10.53
N ASN A 26 1.70 8.84 10.10
CA ASN A 26 1.31 8.23 8.83
C ASN A 26 1.68 9.09 7.62
N LEU A 27 1.62 10.41 7.73
CA LEU A 27 2.00 11.37 6.67
C LEU A 27 3.51 11.43 6.48
N GLU A 28 4.28 11.43 7.58
CA GLU A 28 5.75 11.31 7.50
C GLU A 28 6.17 9.98 6.88
N ALA A 29 5.52 8.87 7.25
CA ALA A 29 5.74 7.56 6.65
C ALA A 29 5.33 7.51 5.17
N ALA A 30 4.35 8.31 4.74
CA ALA A 30 3.96 8.48 3.34
C ALA A 30 4.88 9.44 2.57
N GLY A 31 5.82 10.12 3.25
CA GLY A 31 6.76 11.06 2.62
C GLY A 31 6.15 12.38 2.16
N LEU A 32 4.94 12.67 2.59
CA LEU A 32 4.28 13.93 2.32
C LEU A 32 4.71 14.94 3.40
N GLN A 33 5.42 15.98 2.97
CA GLN A 33 5.73 17.15 3.83
C GLN A 33 4.52 18.11 3.98
N ILE A 34 3.31 17.55 3.89
CA ILE A 34 2.06 18.30 4.04
C ILE A 34 1.65 18.21 5.50
N SER A 35 1.37 19.34 6.12
CA SER A 35 0.88 19.37 7.49
C SER A 35 -0.42 18.55 7.59
N PRO A 36 -0.57 17.69 8.63
CA PRO A 36 -1.77 16.85 8.80
C PRO A 36 -3.07 17.67 8.82
N VAL A 37 -2.97 18.93 9.26
CA VAL A 37 -4.09 19.89 9.27
C VAL A 37 -4.55 20.24 7.85
N ARG A 38 -3.64 20.43 6.89
CA ARG A 38 -4.02 20.71 5.49
C ARG A 38 -4.67 19.51 4.80
N CYS A 39 -4.24 18.29 5.12
CA CYS A 39 -4.86 17.08 4.59
C CYS A 39 -6.29 16.93 5.14
N LEU A 40 -6.47 17.18 6.45
CA LEU A 40 -7.78 17.13 7.10
C LEU A 40 -8.72 18.24 6.60
N SER A 41 -8.18 19.47 6.39
CA SER A 41 -8.95 20.60 5.85
C SER A 41 -9.38 20.37 4.40
N ASN A 42 -8.55 19.77 3.57
CA ASN A 42 -8.92 19.43 2.20
C ASN A 42 -10.00 18.34 2.14
N VAL A 43 -9.90 17.32 3.00
CA VAL A 43 -10.93 16.27 3.10
C VAL A 43 -12.25 16.82 3.59
N SER A 44 -12.22 17.72 4.61
CA SER A 44 -13.44 18.38 5.11
C SER A 44 -14.04 19.36 4.09
N ALA A 45 -13.20 20.09 3.34
CA ALA A 45 -13.68 20.99 2.28
C ALA A 45 -14.35 20.21 1.13
N VAL A 46 -13.77 19.08 0.71
CA VAL A 46 -14.37 18.21 -0.31
C VAL A 46 -15.70 17.62 0.19
N ALA A 47 -15.76 17.18 1.45
CA ALA A 47 -16.99 16.66 2.06
C ALA A 47 -18.11 17.71 2.12
N THR A 48 -17.76 18.95 2.51
CA THR A 48 -18.73 20.05 2.55
C THR A 48 -19.19 20.50 1.17
N LEU A 49 -18.29 20.55 0.19
CA LEU A 49 -18.66 20.87 -1.20
C LEU A 49 -19.59 19.80 -1.80
N LEU A 50 -19.30 18.53 -1.54
CA LEU A 50 -20.11 17.41 -2.03
C LEU A 50 -21.50 17.42 -1.37
N TRP A 51 -21.56 17.72 -0.08
CA TRP A 51 -22.83 17.88 0.64
C TRP A 51 -23.65 19.07 0.11
N LEU A 52 -22.98 20.21 -0.15
CA LEU A 52 -23.65 21.40 -0.70
C LEU A 52 -24.22 21.14 -2.10
N ALA A 53 -23.48 20.43 -2.94
CA ALA A 53 -23.91 20.01 -4.27
C ALA A 53 -25.13 19.06 -4.21
N LEU A 54 -25.13 18.13 -3.26
CA LEU A 54 -26.26 17.22 -3.01
C LEU A 54 -27.50 17.99 -2.49
N MET A 55 -27.30 18.98 -1.62
CA MET A 55 -28.37 19.84 -1.10
C MET A 55 -29.06 20.66 -2.20
N ILE A 56 -28.28 21.23 -3.13
CA ILE A 56 -28.79 22.02 -4.25
C ILE A 56 -29.55 21.13 -5.23
N GLY A 57 -29.06 19.89 -5.47
CA GLY A 57 -29.63 18.96 -6.44
C GLY A 57 -30.89 18.23 -5.98
N LEU A 58 -30.93 17.74 -4.73
CA LEU A 58 -32.01 16.88 -4.23
C LEU A 58 -33.06 17.60 -3.35
N ARG A 59 -32.78 18.79 -2.81
CA ARG A 59 -33.63 19.52 -1.85
C ARG A 59 -34.26 18.61 -0.79
N PRO A 60 -33.45 17.81 -0.05
CA PRO A 60 -33.96 16.81 0.88
C PRO A 60 -34.54 17.48 2.13
N ASP A 61 -35.50 16.81 2.81
CA ASP A 61 -36.01 17.22 4.11
C ASP A 61 -34.91 17.29 5.15
N PRO A 62 -35.06 18.17 6.20
CA PRO A 62 -34.01 18.41 7.21
C PRO A 62 -33.37 17.17 7.83
N PRO A 63 -34.13 16.10 8.22
CA PRO A 63 -33.53 14.90 8.80
C PRO A 63 -32.68 14.10 7.76
N ILE A 64 -33.11 14.09 6.51
CA ILE A 64 -32.36 13.41 5.43
C ILE A 64 -31.08 14.16 5.08
N ALA A 65 -31.12 15.49 5.14
CA ALA A 65 -29.96 16.35 4.96
C ALA A 65 -28.85 16.08 5.97
N LEU A 66 -29.21 15.84 7.22
CA LEU A 66 -28.27 15.55 8.31
C LEU A 66 -27.67 14.15 8.18
N LEU A 67 -28.46 13.16 7.75
CA LEU A 67 -27.98 11.83 7.41
C LEU A 67 -27.02 11.83 6.23
N LEU A 68 -27.30 12.61 5.19
CA LEU A 68 -26.42 12.77 4.02
C LEU A 68 -25.11 13.44 4.40
N LEU A 69 -25.12 14.42 5.31
CA LEU A 69 -23.89 15.04 5.81
C LEU A 69 -23.02 14.03 6.56
N ALA A 70 -23.60 13.24 7.44
CA ALA A 70 -22.90 12.20 8.19
C ALA A 70 -22.35 11.12 7.25
N ALA A 71 -23.12 10.68 6.26
CA ALA A 71 -22.69 9.71 5.27
C ALA A 71 -21.54 10.24 4.40
N CYS A 72 -21.63 11.47 3.91
CA CYS A 72 -20.60 12.12 3.11
C CYS A 72 -19.30 12.31 3.91
N GLY A 73 -19.40 12.73 5.18
CA GLY A 73 -18.27 12.84 6.09
C GLY A 73 -17.57 11.52 6.37
N THR A 74 -18.34 10.44 6.59
CA THR A 74 -17.78 9.10 6.82
C THR A 74 -17.11 8.54 5.56
N VAL A 75 -17.70 8.69 4.38
CA VAL A 75 -17.12 8.23 3.09
C VAL A 75 -15.82 8.99 2.80
N CYS A 76 -15.80 10.31 2.98
CA CYS A 76 -14.59 11.11 2.77
C CYS A 76 -13.48 10.77 3.78
N ALA A 77 -13.82 10.56 5.06
CA ALA A 77 -12.85 10.15 6.08
C ALA A 77 -12.30 8.76 5.82
N PHE A 78 -13.13 7.82 5.39
CA PHE A 78 -12.71 6.47 5.04
C PHE A 78 -11.87 6.45 3.75
N GLY A 79 -12.31 7.18 2.72
CA GLY A 79 -11.58 7.35 1.47
C GLY A 79 -10.20 7.98 1.66
N GLY A 80 -10.11 9.03 2.48
CA GLY A 80 -8.84 9.66 2.83
C GLY A 80 -7.88 8.72 3.56
N ARG A 81 -8.40 7.90 4.51
CA ARG A 81 -7.60 6.88 5.19
C ARG A 81 -7.10 5.79 4.25
N LEU A 82 -7.96 5.33 3.35
CA LEU A 82 -7.60 4.30 2.36
C LEU A 82 -6.55 4.82 1.38
N TYR A 83 -6.68 6.06 0.93
CA TYR A 83 -5.71 6.73 0.06
C TYR A 83 -4.33 6.85 0.73
N LEU A 84 -4.27 7.33 1.98
CA LEU A 84 -3.02 7.44 2.74
C LEU A 84 -2.38 6.07 2.99
N ARG A 85 -3.18 5.04 3.29
CA ARG A 85 -2.68 3.67 3.43
C ARG A 85 -2.05 3.17 2.13
N ARG A 86 -2.73 3.36 1.00
CA ARG A 86 -2.20 2.95 -0.31
C ARG A 86 -0.92 3.69 -0.68
N MET A 87 -0.84 4.99 -0.40
CA MET A 87 0.40 5.77 -0.62
C MET A 87 1.55 5.26 0.25
N ARG A 88 1.28 4.99 1.54
CA ARG A 88 2.27 4.42 2.45
C ARG A 88 2.73 3.03 2.00
N GLU A 89 1.81 2.16 1.66
CA GLU A 89 2.10 0.80 1.15
C GLU A 89 2.90 0.87 -0.15
N GLY A 90 2.54 1.76 -1.07
CA GLY A 90 3.28 2.00 -2.31
C GLY A 90 4.72 2.48 -2.05
N ARG A 91 4.91 3.39 -1.07
CA ARG A 91 6.25 3.86 -0.68
C ARG A 91 7.08 2.74 -0.04
N ILE A 92 6.49 1.95 0.85
CA ILE A 92 7.15 0.79 1.47
C ILE A 92 7.52 -0.25 0.40
N ALA A 93 6.63 -0.52 -0.55
CA ALA A 93 6.91 -1.43 -1.65
C ALA A 93 8.06 -0.93 -2.54
N ALA A 94 8.06 0.36 -2.90
CA ALA A 94 9.15 0.97 -3.68
C ALA A 94 10.49 0.94 -2.92
N PHE A 95 10.49 1.20 -1.61
CA PHE A 95 11.67 1.06 -0.76
C PHE A 95 12.19 -0.38 -0.77
N ARG A 96 11.29 -1.35 -0.57
CA ARG A 96 11.62 -2.77 -0.57
C ARG A 96 12.23 -3.23 -1.90
N GLU A 97 11.77 -2.66 -3.01
CA GLU A 97 12.36 -2.94 -4.33
C GLU A 97 13.79 -2.45 -4.47
N GLN A 98 14.13 -1.34 -3.85
CA GLN A 98 15.46 -0.74 -3.92
C GLN A 98 16.43 -1.33 -2.90
N LEU A 99 15.91 -1.96 -1.83
CA LEU A 99 16.69 -2.42 -0.68
C LEU A 99 17.79 -3.43 -1.08
N GLU A 100 17.53 -4.35 -2.02
CA GLU A 100 18.53 -5.31 -2.52
C GLU A 100 19.75 -4.58 -3.10
N GLY A 101 19.51 -3.62 -4.02
CA GLY A 101 20.58 -2.83 -4.63
C GLY A 101 21.35 -1.99 -3.61
N ALA A 102 20.62 -1.34 -2.71
CA ALA A 102 21.19 -0.53 -1.65
C ALA A 102 22.10 -1.34 -0.72
N LEU A 103 21.67 -2.55 -0.31
CA LEU A 103 22.48 -3.42 0.53
C LEU A 103 23.75 -3.91 -0.18
N ARG A 104 23.71 -4.13 -1.49
CA ARG A 104 24.90 -4.50 -2.28
C ARG A 104 25.90 -3.35 -2.33
N THR A 105 25.43 -2.11 -2.59
CA THR A 105 26.29 -0.93 -2.57
C THR A 105 26.89 -0.73 -1.18
N LEU A 106 26.06 -0.85 -0.13
CA LEU A 106 26.50 -0.72 1.26
C LEU A 106 27.55 -1.79 1.62
N SER A 107 27.30 -3.06 1.27
CA SER A 107 28.24 -4.17 1.45
C SER A 107 29.57 -3.89 0.75
N GLY A 108 29.54 -3.49 -0.53
CA GLY A 108 30.72 -3.17 -1.30
C GLY A 108 31.53 -2.04 -0.67
N ALA A 109 30.88 -0.96 -0.24
CA ALA A 109 31.52 0.18 0.42
C ALA A 109 32.20 -0.22 1.75
N VAL A 110 31.52 -1.03 2.57
CA VAL A 110 32.10 -1.52 3.85
C VAL A 110 33.27 -2.46 3.62
N ARG A 111 33.20 -3.33 2.61
CA ARG A 111 34.30 -4.28 2.26
C ARG A 111 35.58 -3.59 1.77
N VAL A 112 35.45 -2.41 1.14
CA VAL A 112 36.60 -1.57 0.76
C VAL A 112 37.17 -0.80 1.98
N GLY A 113 36.57 -0.96 3.15
CA GLY A 113 37.05 -0.35 4.40
C GLY A 113 36.43 1.01 4.73
N LEU A 114 35.39 1.43 4.01
CA LEU A 114 34.64 2.64 4.40
C LEU A 114 33.90 2.41 5.71
N GLY A 115 33.95 3.38 6.61
CA GLY A 115 33.11 3.36 7.80
C GLY A 115 31.62 3.31 7.42
N ILE A 116 30.80 2.60 8.20
CA ILE A 116 29.38 2.36 7.87
C ILE A 116 28.60 3.65 7.59
N ARG A 117 28.92 4.76 8.27
CA ARG A 117 28.29 6.07 8.04
C ARG A 117 28.64 6.62 6.66
N GLN A 118 29.89 6.56 6.24
CA GLN A 118 30.32 6.96 4.90
C GLN A 118 29.71 6.06 3.83
N ALA A 119 29.69 4.75 4.07
CA ALA A 119 29.07 3.77 3.19
C ALA A 119 27.57 4.02 3.01
N LEU A 120 26.86 4.47 4.07
CA LEU A 120 25.45 4.88 3.98
C LEU A 120 25.24 6.14 3.17
N VAL A 121 26.10 7.15 3.29
CA VAL A 121 26.04 8.37 2.45
C VAL A 121 26.17 7.98 0.99
N LEU A 122 27.23 7.25 0.64
CA LEU A 122 27.47 6.76 -0.72
C LEU A 122 26.28 5.95 -1.26
N THR A 123 25.74 5.04 -0.45
CA THR A 123 24.57 4.23 -0.80
C THR A 123 23.36 5.09 -1.07
N SER A 124 23.11 6.11 -0.23
CA SER A 124 21.98 7.00 -0.38
C SER A 124 22.02 7.82 -1.66
N GLU A 125 23.23 8.26 -2.08
CA GLU A 125 23.43 9.00 -3.34
C GLU A 125 23.11 8.15 -4.57
N GLN A 126 23.36 6.85 -4.51
CA GLN A 126 23.07 5.91 -5.60
C GLN A 126 21.62 5.43 -5.63
N CYS A 127 20.88 5.60 -4.52
CA CYS A 127 19.48 5.21 -4.43
C CYS A 127 18.55 6.27 -5.02
N ARG A 128 17.38 5.81 -5.48
CA ARG A 128 16.24 6.68 -5.82
C ARG A 128 15.33 6.85 -4.60
N GLU A 129 14.38 7.79 -4.69
CA GLU A 129 13.33 7.88 -3.68
C GLU A 129 12.46 6.59 -3.70
N PRO A 130 12.06 6.07 -2.54
CA PRO A 130 12.21 6.61 -1.18
C PRO A 130 13.46 6.15 -0.43
N ALA A 131 14.29 5.24 -0.95
CA ALA A 131 15.44 4.68 -0.23
C ALA A 131 16.49 5.75 0.07
N LYS A 132 16.71 6.69 -0.86
CA LYS A 132 17.60 7.83 -0.66
C LYS A 132 17.27 8.60 0.61
N THR A 133 16.03 9.08 0.72
CA THR A 133 15.58 9.87 1.89
C THR A 133 15.70 9.06 3.18
N GLU A 134 15.38 7.78 3.18
CA GLU A 134 15.39 6.96 4.39
C GLU A 134 16.82 6.66 4.87
N PHE A 135 17.77 6.38 3.98
CA PHE A 135 19.17 6.18 4.36
C PHE A 135 19.83 7.50 4.77
N MET A 136 19.56 8.60 4.07
CA MET A 136 20.03 9.94 4.51
C MET A 136 19.49 10.31 5.88
N ARG A 137 18.26 9.91 6.21
CA ARG A 137 17.68 10.12 7.55
C ARG A 137 18.41 9.34 8.62
N VAL A 138 18.83 8.09 8.35
CA VAL A 138 19.68 7.31 9.27
C VAL A 138 21.00 8.03 9.52
N VAL A 139 21.64 8.56 8.48
CA VAL A 139 22.87 9.34 8.59
C VAL A 139 22.64 10.62 9.41
N ALA A 140 21.58 11.36 9.12
CA ALA A 140 21.23 12.60 9.83
C ALA A 140 20.98 12.36 11.33
N LEU A 141 20.22 11.32 11.70
CA LEU A 141 19.99 10.95 13.09
C LEU A 141 21.30 10.60 13.80
N SER A 142 22.19 9.87 13.12
CA SER A 142 23.51 9.53 13.68
C SER A 142 24.41 10.77 13.85
N ASN A 143 24.30 11.76 12.96
CA ASN A 143 25.04 13.02 13.09
C ASN A 143 24.50 13.90 14.23
N LEU A 144 23.21 13.75 14.58
CA LEU A 144 22.58 14.40 15.73
C LEU A 144 22.88 13.70 17.08
N GLY A 145 23.75 12.68 17.08
CA GLY A 145 24.18 12.00 18.32
C GLY A 145 23.39 10.72 18.66
N MET A 146 22.40 10.33 17.83
CA MET A 146 21.73 9.04 18.01
C MET A 146 22.69 7.90 17.66
N SER A 147 22.63 6.78 18.40
CA SER A 147 23.40 5.61 18.00
C SER A 147 22.98 5.11 16.63
N LEU A 148 23.93 4.62 15.84
CA LEU A 148 23.62 4.07 14.51
C LEU A 148 22.62 2.92 14.60
N LEU A 149 22.68 2.13 15.66
CA LEU A 149 21.77 1.02 15.92
C LEU A 149 20.33 1.51 16.10
N ASP A 150 20.14 2.55 16.91
CA ASP A 150 18.82 3.13 17.15
C ASP A 150 18.28 3.81 15.89
N ALA A 151 19.15 4.42 15.08
CA ALA A 151 18.76 5.00 13.80
C ALA A 151 18.25 3.93 12.82
N PHE A 152 18.86 2.74 12.77
CA PHE A 152 18.36 1.61 11.99
C PHE A 152 17.06 1.01 12.54
N ASP A 153 16.90 0.96 13.86
CA ASP A 153 15.63 0.55 14.47
C ASP A 153 14.50 1.53 14.10
N GLN A 154 14.79 2.84 14.09
CA GLN A 154 13.85 3.85 13.61
C GLN A 154 13.49 3.65 12.12
N LEU A 155 14.47 3.29 11.28
CA LEU A 155 14.20 2.92 9.90
C LEU A 155 13.26 1.72 9.81
N ALA A 156 13.49 0.67 10.60
CA ALA A 156 12.65 -0.52 10.61
C ALA A 156 11.22 -0.25 11.10
N LEU A 157 11.04 0.69 12.04
CA LEU A 157 9.72 1.13 12.49
C LEU A 157 8.97 1.96 11.45
N ARG A 158 9.66 2.74 10.63
CA ARG A 158 9.04 3.53 9.56
C ARG A 158 8.75 2.69 8.32
N MET A 159 9.73 1.94 7.87
CA MET A 159 9.64 1.05 6.71
C MET A 159 9.37 -0.38 7.18
N VAL A 160 8.12 -0.63 7.59
CA VAL A 160 7.69 -1.89 8.21
C VAL A 160 7.74 -3.02 7.17
N THR A 161 8.93 -3.59 6.97
CA THR A 161 9.15 -4.78 6.14
C THR A 161 9.95 -5.81 6.92
N PRO A 162 9.76 -7.12 6.66
CA PRO A 162 10.57 -8.14 7.31
C PRO A 162 12.05 -7.98 7.01
N GLU A 163 12.39 -7.46 5.84
CA GLU A 163 13.78 -7.26 5.40
C GLU A 163 14.47 -6.13 6.22
N THR A 164 13.78 -5.04 6.51
CA THR A 164 14.34 -3.95 7.35
C THR A 164 14.51 -4.36 8.80
N ALA A 165 13.59 -5.17 9.33
CA ALA A 165 13.73 -5.71 10.68
C ALA A 165 14.95 -6.64 10.80
N VAL A 166 15.19 -7.49 9.78
CA VAL A 166 16.39 -8.34 9.73
C VAL A 166 17.64 -7.47 9.58
N LEU A 167 17.64 -6.44 8.73
CA LEU A 167 18.77 -5.53 8.55
C LEU A 167 19.17 -4.85 9.88
N ALA A 168 18.20 -4.30 10.61
CA ALA A 168 18.49 -3.66 11.91
C ALA A 168 19.10 -4.65 12.91
N ARG A 169 18.57 -5.89 12.96
CA ARG A 169 19.12 -6.95 13.83
C ARG A 169 20.54 -7.37 13.43
N VAL A 170 20.81 -7.53 12.15
CA VAL A 170 22.12 -7.88 11.61
C VAL A 170 23.15 -6.83 12.01
N ILE A 171 22.83 -5.54 11.79
CA ILE A 171 23.73 -4.45 12.15
C ILE A 171 23.98 -4.43 13.66
N ARG A 172 22.95 -4.64 14.47
CA ARG A 172 23.08 -4.71 15.94
C ARG A 172 24.00 -5.85 16.38
N VAL A 173 23.81 -7.05 15.87
CA VAL A 173 24.64 -8.22 16.20
C VAL A 173 26.08 -7.99 15.78
N GLN A 174 26.31 -7.54 14.54
CA GLN A 174 27.66 -7.34 14.02
C GLN A 174 28.42 -6.21 14.72
N SER A 175 27.71 -5.18 15.19
CA SER A 175 28.35 -4.11 16.00
C SER A 175 28.82 -4.60 17.36
N GLN A 176 28.23 -5.66 17.90
CA GLN A 176 28.62 -6.25 19.21
C GLN A 176 29.72 -7.31 19.05
N THR A 177 29.68 -8.10 17.98
CA THR A 177 30.60 -9.23 17.75
C THR A 177 31.86 -8.85 16.94
N GLY A 178 31.82 -7.69 16.23
CA GLY A 178 32.99 -7.24 15.45
C GLY A 178 33.27 -8.05 14.20
N GLY A 179 32.26 -8.73 13.65
CA GLY A 179 32.42 -9.58 12.44
C GLY A 179 32.43 -8.81 11.12
N ASP A 180 32.62 -9.51 10.01
CA ASP A 180 32.57 -8.96 8.66
C ASP A 180 31.12 -8.56 8.28
N LEU A 181 30.79 -7.31 8.58
CA LEU A 181 29.48 -6.73 8.24
C LEU A 181 29.23 -6.74 6.72
N GLY A 182 30.28 -6.58 5.91
CA GLY A 182 30.15 -6.56 4.45
C GLY A 182 29.60 -7.89 3.91
N SER A 183 30.17 -9.02 4.34
CA SER A 183 29.71 -10.35 3.90
C SER A 183 28.28 -10.65 4.34
N VAL A 184 27.91 -10.25 5.56
CA VAL A 184 26.56 -10.48 6.09
C VAL A 184 25.52 -9.63 5.35
N LEU A 185 25.84 -8.39 5.01
CA LEU A 185 24.97 -7.53 4.19
C LEU A 185 24.80 -8.09 2.77
N GLU A 186 25.86 -8.65 2.18
CA GLU A 186 25.80 -9.30 0.87
C GLU A 186 24.91 -10.55 0.92
N GLY A 187 25.05 -11.38 1.94
CA GLY A 187 24.20 -12.54 2.18
C GLY A 187 22.72 -12.15 2.33
N LEU A 188 22.43 -11.06 3.05
CA LEU A 188 21.07 -10.53 3.17
C LEU A 188 20.54 -10.04 1.80
N ALA A 189 21.34 -9.33 1.02
CA ALA A 189 20.97 -8.90 -0.33
C ALA A 189 20.68 -10.11 -1.25
N GLY A 190 21.49 -11.18 -1.15
CA GLY A 190 21.27 -12.45 -1.84
C GLY A 190 19.93 -13.08 -1.47
N THR A 191 19.62 -13.18 -0.17
CA THR A 191 18.37 -13.74 0.33
C THR A 191 17.15 -12.94 -0.18
N ILE A 192 17.23 -11.60 -0.20
CA ILE A 192 16.17 -10.75 -0.73
C ILE A 192 15.97 -11.01 -2.23
N ARG A 193 17.05 -11.13 -2.99
CA ARG A 193 17.02 -11.44 -4.42
C ARG A 193 16.34 -12.78 -4.70
N ASP A 194 16.71 -13.82 -3.97
CA ASP A 194 16.18 -15.16 -4.19
C ASP A 194 14.68 -15.23 -3.86
N ARG A 195 14.25 -14.58 -2.77
CA ARG A 195 12.82 -14.41 -2.45
C ARG A 195 12.06 -13.68 -3.56
N ARG A 196 12.65 -12.63 -4.15
CA ARG A 196 12.03 -11.91 -5.29
C ARG A 196 11.93 -12.78 -6.53
N ARG A 197 12.96 -13.58 -6.84
CA ARG A 197 12.94 -14.53 -7.95
C ARG A 197 11.85 -15.58 -7.77
N LEU A 198 11.72 -16.15 -6.58
CA LEU A 198 10.67 -17.11 -6.26
C LEU A 198 9.28 -16.50 -6.44
N ARG A 199 9.03 -15.31 -5.89
CA ARG A 199 7.75 -14.60 -6.07
C ARG A 199 7.41 -14.37 -7.55
N ARG A 200 8.39 -13.95 -8.36
CA ARG A 200 8.19 -13.75 -9.81
C ARG A 200 7.85 -15.06 -10.50
N ARG A 201 8.52 -16.16 -10.17
CA ARG A 201 8.21 -17.49 -10.74
C ARG A 201 6.80 -17.94 -10.36
N VAL A 202 6.43 -17.84 -9.09
CA VAL A 202 5.09 -18.18 -8.61
C VAL A 202 4.05 -17.31 -9.32
N SER A 203 4.27 -16.00 -9.43
CA SER A 203 3.33 -15.10 -10.12
C SER A 203 3.19 -15.40 -11.61
N ALA A 204 4.27 -15.83 -12.29
CA ALA A 204 4.23 -16.22 -13.70
C ALA A 204 3.42 -17.51 -13.90
N ILE A 205 3.65 -18.53 -13.07
CA ILE A 205 2.91 -19.81 -13.14
C ILE A 205 1.43 -19.58 -12.81
N THR A 206 1.13 -18.79 -11.79
CA THR A 206 -0.26 -18.50 -11.41
C THR A 206 -0.96 -17.57 -12.39
N ALA A 207 -0.23 -16.75 -13.17
CA ALA A 207 -0.82 -15.89 -14.21
C ALA A 207 -1.48 -16.72 -15.32
N GLN A 208 -0.85 -17.80 -15.76
CA GLN A 208 -1.41 -18.72 -16.74
C GLN A 208 -2.71 -19.34 -16.22
N GLY A 209 -2.69 -19.87 -14.99
CA GLY A 209 -3.90 -20.43 -14.35
C GLY A 209 -5.05 -19.42 -14.23
N ARG A 210 -4.73 -18.16 -13.89
CA ARG A 210 -5.73 -17.07 -13.84
C ARG A 210 -6.30 -16.75 -15.21
N ALA A 211 -5.48 -16.69 -16.25
CA ALA A 211 -5.94 -16.45 -17.61
C ALA A 211 -6.90 -17.57 -18.09
N THR A 212 -6.52 -18.84 -17.83
CA THR A 212 -7.39 -19.99 -18.14
C THR A 212 -8.70 -19.94 -17.35
N ALA A 213 -8.65 -19.59 -16.05
CA ALA A 213 -9.84 -19.46 -15.20
C ALA A 213 -10.80 -18.37 -15.72
N TRP A 214 -10.28 -17.21 -16.14
CA TRP A 214 -11.07 -16.16 -16.75
C TRP A 214 -11.71 -16.59 -18.07
N LEU A 215 -10.96 -17.30 -18.92
CA LEU A 215 -11.45 -17.80 -20.19
C LEU A 215 -12.58 -18.82 -19.99
N LEU A 216 -12.38 -19.77 -19.07
CA LEU A 216 -13.38 -20.79 -18.75
C LEU A 216 -14.63 -20.20 -18.08
N GLY A 217 -14.50 -19.20 -17.21
CA GLY A 217 -15.64 -18.53 -16.58
C GLY A 217 -16.42 -17.61 -17.53
N LEU A 218 -15.74 -17.01 -18.52
CA LEU A 218 -16.40 -16.13 -19.49
C LEU A 218 -17.14 -16.92 -20.58
N LEU A 219 -16.68 -18.12 -20.92
CA LEU A 219 -17.22 -18.93 -22.01
C LEU A 219 -18.70 -19.30 -21.82
N PRO A 220 -19.18 -19.78 -20.65
CA PRO A 220 -20.60 -20.06 -20.44
C PRO A 220 -21.46 -18.80 -20.54
N LEU A 221 -20.96 -17.64 -20.07
CA LEU A 221 -21.66 -16.38 -20.16
C LEU A 221 -21.82 -15.92 -21.63
N LEU A 222 -20.79 -16.09 -22.44
CA LEU A 222 -20.84 -15.79 -23.88
C LEU A 222 -21.81 -16.72 -24.61
N VAL A 223 -21.79 -18.02 -24.34
CA VAL A 223 -22.69 -18.99 -24.90
C VAL A 223 -24.13 -18.68 -24.46
N GLY A 224 -24.34 -18.40 -23.17
CA GLY A 224 -25.67 -18.01 -22.67
C GLY A 224 -26.21 -16.74 -23.32
N ALA A 225 -25.36 -15.72 -23.46
CA ALA A 225 -25.75 -14.49 -24.16
C ALA A 225 -26.09 -14.74 -25.63
N PHE A 226 -25.33 -15.58 -26.33
CA PHE A 226 -25.61 -15.95 -27.72
C PHE A 226 -26.97 -16.71 -27.88
N VAL A 227 -27.26 -17.64 -26.98
CA VAL A 227 -28.51 -18.38 -26.93
C VAL A 227 -29.71 -17.45 -26.68
N LEU A 228 -29.54 -16.43 -25.80
CA LEU A 228 -30.61 -15.45 -25.50
C LEU A 228 -30.88 -14.48 -26.65
N VAL A 229 -29.95 -14.28 -27.58
CA VAL A 229 -30.17 -13.46 -28.80
C VAL A 229 -31.09 -14.16 -29.81
N GLN A 230 -31.09 -15.49 -29.83
CA GLN A 230 -31.96 -16.25 -30.74
C GLN A 230 -33.37 -16.37 -30.15
N GLN A 231 -34.38 -15.84 -30.83
CA GLN A 231 -35.77 -15.78 -30.36
C GLN A 231 -36.35 -17.15 -29.96
N GLN A 232 -36.08 -18.19 -30.73
CA GLN A 232 -36.56 -19.54 -30.46
C GLN A 232 -36.10 -20.12 -29.13
N PHE A 233 -34.82 -19.89 -28.78
CA PHE A 233 -34.25 -20.39 -27.52
C PHE A 233 -34.61 -19.50 -26.33
N ARG A 234 -34.74 -18.20 -26.56
CA ARG A 234 -35.12 -17.24 -25.51
C ARG A 234 -36.52 -17.54 -25.00
N ASP A 235 -37.52 -17.73 -25.91
CA ASP A 235 -38.91 -18.01 -25.52
C ASP A 235 -38.99 -19.36 -24.78
N ALA A 236 -38.29 -20.38 -25.26
CA ALA A 236 -38.20 -21.67 -24.54
C ALA A 236 -37.56 -21.57 -23.15
N MET A 237 -36.52 -20.76 -22.97
CA MET A 237 -35.81 -20.62 -21.70
C MET A 237 -36.49 -19.67 -20.72
N LEU A 238 -37.09 -18.57 -21.19
CA LEU A 238 -37.68 -17.56 -20.31
C LEU A 238 -39.16 -17.80 -20.02
N ASP A 239 -39.94 -18.36 -20.95
CA ASP A 239 -41.36 -18.54 -20.77
C ASP A 239 -41.73 -19.89 -20.14
N THR A 240 -40.82 -20.88 -20.21
CA THR A 240 -41.04 -22.19 -19.60
C THR A 240 -40.49 -22.24 -18.16
N SER A 241 -41.25 -22.76 -17.19
CA SER A 241 -40.83 -22.91 -15.79
C SER A 241 -39.56 -23.75 -15.69
N ILE A 242 -39.43 -24.80 -16.50
CA ILE A 242 -38.24 -25.66 -16.55
C ILE A 242 -37.02 -24.90 -17.07
N GLY A 243 -37.18 -24.06 -18.11
CA GLY A 243 -36.10 -23.24 -18.68
C GLY A 243 -35.51 -22.25 -17.66
N ARG A 244 -36.36 -21.58 -16.89
CA ARG A 244 -35.92 -20.65 -15.82
C ARG A 244 -35.15 -21.35 -14.72
N ILE A 245 -35.57 -22.55 -14.33
CA ILE A 245 -34.86 -23.34 -13.33
C ILE A 245 -33.49 -23.77 -13.86
N LEU A 246 -33.42 -24.28 -15.09
CA LEU A 246 -32.14 -24.68 -15.71
C LEU A 246 -31.17 -23.50 -15.85
N LEU A 247 -31.65 -22.32 -16.25
CA LEU A 247 -30.85 -21.12 -16.37
C LEU A 247 -30.34 -20.65 -15.02
N GLY A 248 -31.16 -20.70 -13.96
CA GLY A 248 -30.79 -20.41 -12.59
C GLY A 248 -29.71 -21.37 -12.04
N VAL A 249 -29.86 -22.66 -12.28
CA VAL A 249 -28.88 -23.68 -11.90
C VAL A 249 -27.55 -23.49 -12.64
N ALA A 250 -27.59 -23.22 -13.96
CA ALA A 250 -26.39 -22.97 -14.75
C ALA A 250 -25.60 -21.76 -14.23
N LEU A 251 -26.27 -20.62 -13.97
CA LEU A 251 -25.65 -19.43 -13.41
C LEU A 251 -25.09 -19.67 -12.01
N ALA A 252 -25.79 -20.42 -11.18
CA ALA A 252 -25.32 -20.78 -9.85
C ALA A 252 -24.07 -21.65 -9.89
N LEU A 253 -24.01 -22.64 -10.78
CA LEU A 253 -22.85 -23.50 -10.99
C LEU A 253 -21.65 -22.70 -11.54
N ASP A 254 -21.88 -21.81 -12.51
CA ASP A 254 -20.82 -20.94 -13.06
C ASP A 254 -20.26 -20.01 -11.99
N ALA A 255 -21.12 -19.37 -11.19
CA ALA A 255 -20.71 -18.54 -10.06
C ALA A 255 -19.89 -19.35 -9.03
N LEU A 256 -20.30 -20.58 -8.70
CA LEU A 256 -19.60 -21.46 -7.80
C LEU A 256 -18.22 -21.87 -8.36
N ALA A 257 -18.13 -22.14 -9.65
CA ALA A 257 -16.87 -22.45 -10.35
C ALA A 257 -15.91 -21.26 -10.31
N VAL A 258 -16.38 -20.05 -10.64
CA VAL A 258 -15.56 -18.82 -10.60
C VAL A 258 -15.08 -18.53 -9.19
N LEU A 259 -15.95 -18.66 -8.18
CA LEU A 259 -15.57 -18.47 -6.76
C LEU A 259 -14.52 -19.49 -6.30
N SER A 260 -14.68 -20.77 -6.69
CA SER A 260 -13.72 -21.84 -6.37
C SER A 260 -12.37 -21.58 -7.02
N LEU A 261 -12.34 -21.22 -8.30
CA LEU A 261 -11.12 -20.86 -9.03
C LEU A 261 -10.45 -19.61 -8.44
N ALA A 262 -11.21 -18.59 -8.07
CA ALA A 262 -10.69 -17.38 -7.43
C ALA A 262 -10.08 -17.68 -6.06
N LYS A 263 -10.63 -18.64 -5.30
CA LYS A 263 -10.10 -19.08 -4.01
C LYS A 263 -8.80 -19.89 -4.16
N ILE A 264 -8.72 -20.77 -5.15
CA ILE A 264 -7.52 -21.58 -5.46
C ILE A 264 -6.39 -20.69 -6.02
N ALA A 265 -6.74 -19.68 -6.84
CA ALA A 265 -5.76 -18.75 -7.42
C ALA A 265 -5.19 -17.74 -6.41
N ARG A 266 -5.80 -17.59 -5.23
CA ARG A 266 -5.26 -16.80 -4.09
C ARG A 266 -4.28 -17.64 -3.28
N ILE A 267 -3.21 -18.11 -3.88
CA ILE A 267 -2.05 -18.60 -3.13
C ILE A 267 -1.20 -17.35 -2.84
N ASP A 268 -1.33 -16.81 -1.62
CA ASP A 268 -0.40 -15.80 -1.10
C ASP A 268 0.95 -16.48 -0.82
N PRO A 269 2.05 -16.04 -1.48
CA PRO A 269 3.40 -16.54 -1.22
C PRO A 269 4.02 -15.90 0.03
#